data_9349bf6943fb8e23c167a5994acfe6d8
#
_entry.id   9349bf6943fb8e23c167a5994acfe6d8
#
_cell.length_a   1.000
_cell.length_b   1.000
_cell.length_c   1.000
_cell.angle_alpha   90.00
_cell.angle_beta   90.00
_cell.angle_gamma   90.00
#
_symmetry.space_group_name_H-M   'P 1'
#
loop_
_entity.id
_entity.type
_entity.pdbx_description
1 polymer ?
#
loop_
_entity_poly.entity_id
_entity_poly.type
_entity_poly.pdbx_seq_one_letter_code
_entity_poly.pdbx_strand_id
1 'polypeptide(L)'
;MMRKTLVIMAAGIGSRFGQGIKQLAKVGTSGELIMDYSIRDAMEAGFNHVVFVIRRQLADEFKQIIGDRVAGIVDVDYAYQEISDVPEPYAERFAQRTKPWGTGQAILACRDLVDGPFLVINADDYYGREAYVKAADMLEKVSGKDKGLTVGMISFILGKTLSDNGSVTRGICALNPDGTLNSICETKNIVKTEEGAGVQTDEGIVPLDVNAPVSMNMWVFPQSFMGVLKERFDQFLSALDQEDLKSEYLLPILIGQMLEEGRVAVQVETSQDQWFGMTYQEDVPAVKEAIRGMVDAGIYPESLY
;
A
#
# COMPACT_ATOMS: atom_id res chain seq x y z
N MET A 1 2.27 23.95 -11.17
CA MET A 1 2.98 22.67 -10.97
C MET A 1 1.96 21.55 -11.10
N MET A 2 2.31 20.42 -11.68
CA MET A 2 1.40 19.26 -11.73
C MET A 2 1.19 18.74 -10.30
N ARG A 3 -0.04 18.43 -9.93
CA ARG A 3 -0.37 17.83 -8.64
C ARG A 3 0.09 16.37 -8.65
N LYS A 4 1.05 16.03 -7.79
CA LYS A 4 1.53 14.66 -7.57
C LYS A 4 0.92 14.15 -6.27
N THR A 5 -0.01 13.22 -6.37
CA THR A 5 -0.81 12.76 -5.24
C THR A 5 -0.26 11.48 -4.64
N LEU A 6 -0.06 11.47 -3.33
CA LEU A 6 0.17 10.28 -2.51
C LEU A 6 -1.14 9.87 -1.83
N VAL A 7 -1.63 8.67 -2.10
CA VAL A 7 -2.78 8.05 -1.41
C VAL A 7 -2.27 7.09 -0.34
N ILE A 8 -2.62 7.32 0.91
CA ILE A 8 -2.23 6.51 2.06
C ILE A 8 -3.44 5.74 2.58
N MET A 9 -3.42 4.42 2.44
CA MET A 9 -4.50 3.55 2.90
C MET A 9 -4.42 3.32 4.41
N ALA A 10 -5.19 4.06 5.18
CA ALA A 10 -5.22 4.06 6.63
C ALA A 10 -6.55 3.57 7.25
N ALA A 11 -7.51 3.12 6.45
CA ALA A 11 -8.82 2.66 6.93
C ALA A 11 -8.75 1.35 7.75
N GLY A 12 -7.69 0.56 7.58
CA GLY A 12 -7.38 -0.64 8.36
C GLY A 12 -6.81 -0.37 9.75
N ILE A 13 -6.38 0.86 10.02
CA ILE A 13 -5.81 1.28 11.30
C ILE A 13 -6.87 1.09 12.40
N GLY A 14 -6.50 0.38 13.45
CA GLY A 14 -7.37 0.11 14.60
C GLY A 14 -8.16 -1.20 14.57
N SER A 15 -8.26 -1.90 13.43
CA SER A 15 -9.00 -3.17 13.35
C SER A 15 -8.25 -4.37 13.97
N ARG A 16 -6.91 -4.34 13.95
CA ARG A 16 -6.05 -5.42 14.42
C ARG A 16 -5.75 -5.40 15.91
N PHE A 17 -5.95 -4.28 16.60
CA PHE A 17 -5.50 -4.07 17.99
C PHE A 17 -6.60 -3.64 18.97
N GLY A 18 -7.86 -3.65 18.57
CA GLY A 18 -9.01 -3.67 19.48
C GLY A 18 -9.49 -2.36 20.08
N GLN A 19 -8.76 -1.26 20.09
CA GLN A 19 -9.25 0.02 20.62
C GLN A 19 -8.49 1.25 20.08
N GLY A 20 -9.04 1.90 19.03
CA GLY A 20 -8.66 3.26 18.61
C GLY A 20 -7.31 3.41 17.90
N ILE A 21 -7.04 4.63 17.45
CA ILE A 21 -5.81 5.05 16.77
C ILE A 21 -4.56 5.02 17.69
N LYS A 22 -4.74 4.67 18.96
CA LYS A 22 -3.63 4.48 19.93
C LYS A 22 -2.53 3.52 19.51
N GLN A 23 -2.74 2.86 18.38
CA GLN A 23 -1.85 1.87 17.77
C GLN A 23 -0.88 2.43 16.75
N LEU A 24 -0.99 3.69 16.45
CA LEU A 24 0.06 4.35 15.71
C LEU A 24 1.29 4.40 16.60
N ALA A 25 2.08 3.31 16.55
CA ALA A 25 3.30 3.22 17.32
C ALA A 25 4.21 4.37 16.89
N LYS A 26 4.60 5.18 17.87
CA LYS A 26 5.62 6.21 17.68
C LYS A 26 6.94 5.50 17.48
N VAL A 27 7.51 5.63 16.30
CA VAL A 27 8.77 4.96 15.91
C VAL A 27 9.94 5.94 15.84
N GLY A 28 9.67 7.21 15.64
CA GLY A 28 10.67 8.25 15.56
C GLY A 28 11.14 8.77 16.93
N THR A 29 12.29 9.46 16.92
CA THR A 29 12.96 10.01 18.12
C THR A 29 12.14 11.12 18.78
N SER A 30 11.38 11.90 18.00
CA SER A 30 10.48 12.97 18.48
C SER A 30 9.02 12.56 18.51
N GLY A 31 8.74 11.27 18.33
CA GLY A 31 7.40 10.70 18.44
C GLY A 31 6.66 10.61 17.10
N GLU A 32 7.39 10.65 16.01
CA GLU A 32 6.87 10.45 14.66
C GLU A 32 6.36 9.02 14.48
N LEU A 33 5.37 8.90 13.61
CA LEU A 33 4.78 7.65 13.18
C LEU A 33 5.50 7.15 11.91
N ILE A 34 5.34 5.88 11.56
CA ILE A 34 5.95 5.33 10.35
C ILE A 34 5.51 6.09 9.10
N MET A 35 4.25 6.49 9.00
CA MET A 35 3.73 7.24 7.87
C MET A 35 4.27 8.68 7.77
N ASP A 36 4.79 9.27 8.85
CA ASP A 36 5.41 10.59 8.79
C ASP A 36 6.70 10.53 7.93
N TYR A 37 7.46 9.43 8.02
CA TYR A 37 8.61 9.18 7.16
C TYR A 37 8.19 8.98 5.70
N SER A 38 7.12 8.22 5.47
CA SER A 38 6.54 8.05 4.13
C SER A 38 6.12 9.38 3.49
N ILE A 39 5.47 10.26 4.25
CA ILE A 39 5.06 11.59 3.78
C ILE A 39 6.30 12.46 3.51
N ARG A 40 7.27 12.45 4.41
CA ARG A 40 8.53 13.21 4.25
C ARG A 40 9.26 12.81 2.97
N ASP A 41 9.48 11.50 2.78
CA ASP A 41 10.19 10.97 1.61
C ASP A 41 9.43 11.27 0.30
N ALA A 42 8.10 11.15 0.32
CA ALA A 42 7.27 11.52 -0.81
C ALA A 42 7.37 13.02 -1.15
N MET A 43 7.34 13.91 -0.14
CA MET A 43 7.51 15.35 -0.34
C MET A 43 8.89 15.68 -0.94
N GLU A 44 9.95 15.04 -0.45
CA GLU A 44 11.31 15.21 -0.99
C GLU A 44 11.42 14.70 -2.44
N ALA A 45 10.63 13.67 -2.82
CA ALA A 45 10.49 13.18 -4.18
C ALA A 45 9.55 14.06 -5.06
N GLY A 46 8.97 15.13 -4.50
CA GLY A 46 8.17 16.11 -5.21
C GLY A 46 6.66 15.85 -5.19
N PHE A 47 6.16 14.93 -4.35
CA PHE A 47 4.72 14.83 -4.07
C PHE A 47 4.28 16.05 -3.27
N ASN A 48 3.13 16.64 -3.63
CA ASN A 48 2.65 17.89 -3.06
C ASN A 48 1.19 17.83 -2.63
N HIS A 49 0.61 16.63 -2.62
CA HIS A 49 -0.74 16.37 -2.18
C HIS A 49 -0.83 14.98 -1.53
N VAL A 50 -1.46 14.89 -0.37
CA VAL A 50 -1.69 13.64 0.37
C VAL A 50 -3.20 13.41 0.52
N VAL A 51 -3.66 12.22 0.15
CA VAL A 51 -5.04 11.77 0.41
C VAL A 51 -5.00 10.62 1.40
N PHE A 52 -5.52 10.84 2.60
CA PHE A 52 -5.69 9.77 3.57
C PHE A 52 -7.02 9.04 3.36
N VAL A 53 -6.95 7.73 3.14
CA VAL A 53 -8.14 6.86 3.14
C VAL A 53 -8.36 6.36 4.56
N ILE A 54 -9.41 6.83 5.21
CA ILE A 54 -9.73 6.54 6.62
C ILE A 54 -11.19 6.08 6.75
N ARG A 55 -11.57 5.62 7.94
CA ARG A 55 -12.99 5.45 8.30
C ARG A 55 -13.53 6.75 8.88
N ARG A 56 -14.77 7.11 8.52
CA ARG A 56 -15.42 8.33 9.02
C ARG A 56 -15.45 8.41 10.54
N GLN A 57 -15.71 7.28 11.21
CA GLN A 57 -15.75 7.20 12.68
C GLN A 57 -14.41 7.54 13.36
N LEU A 58 -13.28 7.46 12.65
CA LEU A 58 -11.94 7.74 13.16
C LEU A 58 -11.42 9.11 12.70
N ALA A 59 -12.21 9.87 11.93
CA ALA A 59 -11.74 11.06 11.23
C ALA A 59 -11.21 12.14 12.20
N ASP A 60 -11.94 12.45 13.26
CA ASP A 60 -11.57 13.51 14.19
C ASP A 60 -10.29 13.15 14.97
N GLU A 61 -10.21 11.90 15.46
CA GLU A 61 -9.02 11.42 16.16
C GLU A 61 -7.80 11.37 15.22
N PHE A 62 -7.99 10.90 13.96
CA PHE A 62 -6.93 10.85 12.95
C PHE A 62 -6.40 12.24 12.60
N LYS A 63 -7.29 13.21 12.39
CA LYS A 63 -6.92 14.60 12.12
C LYS A 63 -6.10 15.20 13.25
N GLN A 64 -6.51 15.03 14.51
CA GLN A 64 -5.77 15.51 15.66
C GLN A 64 -4.37 14.90 15.81
N ILE A 65 -4.21 13.61 15.51
CA ILE A 65 -2.94 12.90 15.72
C ILE A 65 -1.97 13.14 14.55
N ILE A 66 -2.45 13.18 13.31
CA ILE A 66 -1.64 13.23 12.10
C ILE A 66 -2.02 14.41 11.22
N GLY A 67 -3.31 14.53 10.91
CA GLY A 67 -3.82 15.43 9.88
C GLY A 67 -3.40 16.87 10.09
N ASP A 68 -3.59 17.42 11.29
CA ASP A 68 -3.29 18.81 11.58
C ASP A 68 -1.80 19.13 11.45
N ARG A 69 -0.93 18.17 11.80
CA ARG A 69 0.52 18.28 11.66
C ARG A 69 0.94 18.27 10.18
N VAL A 70 0.41 17.34 9.42
CA VAL A 70 0.73 17.16 8.00
C VAL A 70 0.16 18.31 7.15
N ALA A 71 -1.05 18.78 7.45
CA ALA A 71 -1.69 19.91 6.75
C ALA A 71 -0.90 21.23 6.83
N GLY A 72 0.03 21.33 7.81
CA GLY A 72 0.93 22.49 7.92
C GLY A 72 2.06 22.50 6.88
N ILE A 73 2.31 21.38 6.18
CA ILE A 73 3.48 21.20 5.30
C ILE A 73 3.13 20.75 3.88
N VAL A 74 1.96 20.15 3.66
CA VAL A 74 1.51 19.66 2.35
C VAL A 74 -0.02 19.76 2.25
N ASP A 75 -0.56 19.83 1.03
CA ASP A 75 -2.02 19.77 0.82
C ASP A 75 -2.56 18.41 1.25
N VAL A 76 -3.65 18.41 2.04
CA VAL A 76 -4.24 17.18 2.61
C VAL A 76 -5.74 17.11 2.32
N ASP A 77 -6.15 15.96 1.77
CA ASP A 77 -7.56 15.58 1.64
C ASP A 77 -7.85 14.25 2.37
N TYR A 78 -9.12 13.98 2.65
CA TYR A 78 -9.57 12.77 3.33
C TYR A 78 -10.64 12.06 2.51
N ALA A 79 -10.35 10.83 2.09
CA ALA A 79 -11.29 9.90 1.52
C ALA A 79 -11.84 8.98 2.62
N TYR A 80 -13.12 8.65 2.54
CA TYR A 80 -13.75 7.79 3.53
C TYR A 80 -14.11 6.44 2.92
N GLN A 81 -13.48 5.39 3.44
CA GLN A 81 -13.82 4.02 3.09
C GLN A 81 -14.95 3.53 3.99
N GLU A 82 -16.16 3.47 3.44
CA GLU A 82 -17.33 2.99 4.16
C GLU A 82 -17.87 1.70 3.53
N ILE A 83 -18.41 0.79 4.37
CA ILE A 83 -19.01 -0.46 3.89
C ILE A 83 -20.26 -0.19 3.08
N SER A 84 -20.98 0.88 3.42
CA SER A 84 -22.19 1.32 2.74
C SER A 84 -21.94 2.05 1.42
N ASP A 85 -20.68 2.40 1.09
CA ASP A 85 -20.32 3.07 -0.18
C ASP A 85 -20.24 2.02 -1.30
N VAL A 86 -21.42 1.50 -1.65
CA VAL A 86 -21.65 0.55 -2.74
C VAL A 86 -22.80 1.05 -3.61
N PRO A 87 -22.79 0.78 -4.93
CA PRO A 87 -23.89 1.16 -5.81
C PRO A 87 -25.18 0.42 -5.47
N GLU A 88 -26.33 1.06 -5.73
CA GLU A 88 -27.62 0.35 -5.75
C GLU A 88 -27.63 -0.68 -6.91
N PRO A 89 -28.15 -1.89 -6.76
CA PRO A 89 -28.96 -2.40 -5.63
C PRO A 89 -28.15 -3.15 -4.55
N TYR A 90 -26.83 -3.03 -4.53
CA TYR A 90 -25.98 -3.84 -3.64
C TYR A 90 -26.04 -3.42 -2.16
N ALA A 91 -26.44 -2.18 -1.88
CA ALA A 91 -26.54 -1.67 -0.50
C ALA A 91 -27.51 -2.52 0.35
N GLU A 92 -28.69 -2.85 -0.18
CA GLU A 92 -29.64 -3.73 0.49
C GLU A 92 -29.16 -5.18 0.54
N ARG A 93 -28.58 -5.66 -0.57
CA ARG A 93 -28.11 -7.04 -0.72
C ARG A 93 -27.04 -7.39 0.32
N PHE A 94 -26.15 -6.46 0.66
CA PHE A 94 -25.04 -6.66 1.60
C PHE A 94 -25.18 -5.87 2.90
N ALA A 95 -26.42 -5.55 3.31
CA ALA A 95 -26.69 -4.77 4.53
C ALA A 95 -26.13 -5.40 5.83
N GLN A 96 -25.93 -6.73 5.85
CA GLN A 96 -25.36 -7.44 7.01
C GLN A 96 -23.83 -7.47 7.01
N ARG A 97 -23.18 -6.91 5.99
CA ARG A 97 -21.72 -6.92 5.91
C ARG A 97 -21.10 -5.99 6.96
N THR A 98 -20.08 -6.48 7.66
CA THR A 98 -19.30 -5.72 8.65
C THR A 98 -17.83 -5.59 8.25
N LYS A 99 -17.39 -6.40 7.26
CA LYS A 99 -16.00 -6.38 6.78
C LYS A 99 -15.83 -5.32 5.68
N PRO A 100 -14.77 -4.50 5.70
CA PRO A 100 -14.44 -3.60 4.59
C PRO A 100 -14.31 -4.33 3.26
N TRP A 101 -14.54 -3.62 2.16
CA TRP A 101 -14.53 -4.22 0.82
C TRP A 101 -13.13 -4.50 0.26
N GLY A 102 -12.07 -4.05 0.93
CA GLY A 102 -10.70 -4.30 0.52
C GLY A 102 -10.02 -3.09 -0.11
N THR A 103 -8.76 -3.29 -0.54
CA THR A 103 -7.87 -2.21 -1.00
C THR A 103 -8.33 -1.55 -2.31
N GLY A 104 -8.97 -2.28 -3.20
CA GLY A 104 -9.52 -1.70 -4.44
C GLY A 104 -10.62 -0.68 -4.17
N GLN A 105 -11.55 -0.97 -3.23
CA GLN A 105 -12.59 -0.02 -2.84
C GLN A 105 -12.03 1.14 -2.00
N ALA A 106 -10.98 0.90 -1.21
CA ALA A 106 -10.27 1.97 -0.51
C ALA A 106 -9.73 3.04 -1.48
N ILE A 107 -9.10 2.60 -2.57
CA ILE A 107 -8.59 3.52 -3.60
C ILE A 107 -9.76 4.19 -4.35
N LEU A 108 -10.82 3.46 -4.65
CA LEU A 108 -12.02 4.00 -5.32
C LEU A 108 -12.68 5.11 -4.49
N ALA A 109 -12.56 5.10 -3.16
CA ALA A 109 -13.05 6.19 -2.31
C ALA A 109 -12.36 7.54 -2.59
N CYS A 110 -11.17 7.53 -3.23
CA CYS A 110 -10.43 8.75 -3.60
C CYS A 110 -10.86 9.34 -4.95
N ARG A 111 -11.84 8.78 -5.66
CA ARG A 111 -12.20 9.09 -7.05
C ARG A 111 -12.43 10.59 -7.34
N ASP A 112 -12.98 11.31 -6.36
CA ASP A 112 -13.32 12.73 -6.51
C ASP A 112 -12.20 13.68 -6.00
N LEU A 113 -11.11 13.11 -5.45
CA LEU A 113 -9.99 13.86 -4.85
C LEU A 113 -8.70 13.75 -5.68
N VAL A 114 -8.65 12.81 -6.61
CA VAL A 114 -7.47 12.55 -7.44
C VAL A 114 -7.72 13.07 -8.86
N ASP A 115 -6.97 14.07 -9.27
CA ASP A 115 -7.12 14.78 -10.56
C ASP A 115 -5.97 14.51 -11.56
N GLY A 116 -5.00 13.66 -11.18
CA GLY A 116 -3.85 13.28 -11.99
C GLY A 116 -3.34 11.86 -11.65
N PRO A 117 -2.16 11.46 -12.15
CA PRO A 117 -1.54 10.21 -11.75
C PRO A 117 -1.17 10.25 -10.27
N PHE A 118 -1.23 9.10 -9.60
CA PHE A 118 -1.09 9.02 -8.16
C PHE A 118 -0.36 7.76 -7.70
N LEU A 119 0.29 7.86 -6.54
CA LEU A 119 0.94 6.77 -5.82
C LEU A 119 0.02 6.27 -4.70
N VAL A 120 -0.05 4.96 -4.51
CA VAL A 120 -0.77 4.31 -3.39
C VAL A 120 0.21 3.55 -2.51
N ILE A 121 0.07 3.71 -1.19
CA ILE A 121 0.85 2.98 -0.17
C ILE A 121 -0.03 2.56 1.01
N ASN A 122 0.49 1.65 1.82
CA ASN A 122 -0.06 1.34 3.13
C ASN A 122 0.40 2.35 4.19
N ALA A 123 -0.40 2.60 5.18
CA ALA A 123 -0.11 3.57 6.26
C ALA A 123 0.85 3.02 7.34
N ASP A 124 1.00 1.71 7.42
CA ASP A 124 1.76 0.97 8.45
C ASP A 124 3.10 0.42 7.94
N ASP A 125 3.51 0.85 6.72
CA ASP A 125 4.72 0.40 6.06
C ASP A 125 5.71 1.56 5.87
N TYR A 126 7.01 1.26 6.05
CA TYR A 126 8.12 2.12 5.65
C TYR A 126 8.71 1.61 4.34
N TYR A 127 8.85 2.49 3.36
CA TYR A 127 9.26 2.13 1.99
C TYR A 127 10.66 2.62 1.61
N GLY A 128 11.18 3.63 2.31
CA GLY A 128 12.48 4.24 2.03
C GLY A 128 12.46 5.29 0.91
N ARG A 129 13.50 6.12 0.87
CA ARG A 129 13.58 7.33 0.01
C ARG A 129 13.68 7.01 -1.48
N GLU A 130 14.48 5.99 -1.84
CA GLU A 130 14.66 5.61 -3.25
C GLU A 130 13.34 5.17 -3.88
N ALA A 131 12.50 4.44 -3.11
CA ALA A 131 11.20 4.00 -3.58
C ALA A 131 10.30 5.16 -4.01
N TYR A 132 10.29 6.26 -3.25
CA TYR A 132 9.48 7.45 -3.61
C TYR A 132 10.04 8.21 -4.81
N VAL A 133 11.36 8.30 -4.96
CA VAL A 133 12.00 8.89 -6.15
C VAL A 133 11.60 8.11 -7.40
N LYS A 134 11.71 6.77 -7.36
CA LYS A 134 11.30 5.90 -8.46
C LYS A 134 9.80 6.01 -8.75
N ALA A 135 8.97 6.10 -7.72
CA ALA A 135 7.53 6.29 -7.87
C ALA A 135 7.20 7.65 -8.52
N ALA A 136 7.91 8.72 -8.14
CA ALA A 136 7.71 10.05 -8.73
C ALA A 136 8.06 10.08 -10.23
N ASP A 137 9.13 9.39 -10.64
CA ASP A 137 9.51 9.25 -12.05
C ASP A 137 8.50 8.38 -12.82
N MET A 138 7.90 7.40 -12.14
CA MET A 138 6.91 6.50 -12.74
C MET A 138 5.57 7.18 -12.99
N LEU A 139 5.20 8.25 -12.25
CA LEU A 139 3.98 9.03 -12.52
C LEU A 139 3.91 9.55 -13.96
N GLU A 140 5.05 9.80 -14.61
CA GLU A 140 5.12 10.26 -15.99
C GLU A 140 5.00 9.12 -17.01
N LYS A 141 5.25 7.89 -16.59
CA LYS A 141 5.26 6.69 -17.46
C LYS A 141 3.89 5.99 -17.51
N VAL A 142 3.06 6.16 -16.47
CA VAL A 142 1.74 5.54 -16.41
C VAL A 142 0.73 6.26 -17.31
N SER A 143 -0.12 5.50 -17.99
CA SER A 143 -1.12 6.06 -18.88
C SER A 143 -2.35 5.14 -18.99
N GLY A 144 -3.48 5.73 -19.38
CA GLY A 144 -4.73 5.02 -19.70
C GLY A 144 -5.31 5.42 -21.04
N LYS A 145 -4.46 5.97 -21.95
CA LYS A 145 -4.89 6.46 -23.26
C LYS A 145 -4.32 5.59 -24.38
N ASP A 146 -5.06 5.46 -25.48
CA ASP A 146 -4.72 4.96 -26.83
C ASP A 146 -3.90 3.66 -26.97
N LYS A 147 -3.05 3.32 -26.00
CA LYS A 147 -2.17 2.14 -26.03
C LYS A 147 -2.51 1.09 -24.96
N GLY A 148 -3.68 1.20 -24.34
CA GLY A 148 -4.05 0.37 -23.20
C GLY A 148 -3.70 1.00 -21.85
N LEU A 149 -4.08 0.33 -20.77
CA LEU A 149 -3.80 0.78 -19.41
C LEU A 149 -2.36 0.38 -19.03
N THR A 150 -1.56 1.37 -18.66
CA THR A 150 -0.23 1.15 -18.09
C THR A 150 -0.23 1.67 -16.65
N VAL A 151 0.12 0.81 -15.70
CA VAL A 151 0.30 1.13 -14.28
C VAL A 151 1.74 0.86 -13.86
N GLY A 152 2.13 1.34 -12.70
CA GLY A 152 3.45 1.14 -12.14
C GLY A 152 3.41 0.40 -10.82
N MET A 153 4.49 -0.30 -10.51
CA MET A 153 4.73 -0.93 -9.21
C MET A 153 6.17 -0.70 -8.78
N ILE A 154 6.36 -0.28 -7.54
CA ILE A 154 7.67 -0.32 -6.91
C ILE A 154 7.77 -1.64 -6.16
N SER A 155 8.65 -2.51 -6.61
CA SER A 155 8.96 -3.79 -5.95
C SER A 155 10.14 -3.63 -5.00
N PHE A 156 10.28 -4.59 -4.10
CA PHE A 156 11.37 -4.67 -3.14
C PHE A 156 12.07 -6.03 -3.26
N ILE A 157 13.26 -6.13 -2.75
CA ILE A 157 14.01 -7.39 -2.72
C ILE A 157 13.49 -8.24 -1.56
N LEU A 158 13.09 -9.49 -1.78
CA LEU A 158 12.50 -10.38 -0.78
C LEU A 158 13.31 -10.39 0.52
N GLY A 159 14.63 -10.55 0.46
CA GLY A 159 15.50 -10.60 1.63
C GLY A 159 15.47 -9.34 2.48
N LYS A 160 15.07 -8.20 1.90
CA LYS A 160 14.93 -6.90 2.59
C LYS A 160 13.51 -6.67 3.16
N THR A 161 12.64 -7.67 3.10
CA THR A 161 11.25 -7.56 3.57
C THR A 161 10.87 -8.67 4.56
N LEU A 162 11.84 -9.48 4.99
CA LEU A 162 11.61 -10.57 5.95
C LEU A 162 11.53 -10.04 7.37
N SER A 163 10.81 -10.76 8.23
CA SER A 163 10.73 -10.50 9.68
C SER A 163 11.54 -11.54 10.44
N ASP A 164 12.17 -11.12 11.53
CA ASP A 164 12.83 -12.01 12.48
C ASP A 164 11.82 -12.58 13.51
N ASN A 165 10.59 -12.02 13.55
CA ASN A 165 9.56 -12.37 14.55
C ASN A 165 8.56 -13.42 14.07
N GLY A 166 8.64 -13.86 12.81
CA GLY A 166 7.73 -14.88 12.28
C GLY A 166 7.67 -14.95 10.77
N SER A 167 6.75 -15.76 10.27
CA SER A 167 6.52 -15.89 8.84
C SER A 167 5.80 -14.68 8.26
N VAL A 168 6.09 -14.36 7.01
CA VAL A 168 5.46 -13.27 6.27
C VAL A 168 4.75 -13.78 5.02
N THR A 169 3.83 -12.97 4.48
CA THR A 169 3.20 -13.20 3.18
C THR A 169 3.67 -12.13 2.21
N ARG A 170 4.12 -12.51 1.00
CA ARG A 170 4.60 -11.58 -0.02
C ARG A 170 4.04 -11.93 -1.39
N GLY A 171 3.79 -10.92 -2.19
CA GLY A 171 3.52 -11.09 -3.62
C GLY A 171 4.82 -11.25 -4.39
N ILE A 172 5.28 -12.49 -4.61
CA ILE A 172 6.50 -12.75 -5.40
C ILE A 172 6.20 -12.46 -6.85
N CYS A 173 7.05 -11.64 -7.49
CA CYS A 173 6.87 -11.15 -8.84
C CYS A 173 7.80 -11.89 -9.80
N ALA A 174 7.26 -12.32 -10.95
CA ALA A 174 8.05 -12.70 -12.11
C ALA A 174 8.03 -11.54 -13.12
N LEU A 175 9.21 -11.16 -13.63
CA LEU A 175 9.36 -10.07 -14.58
C LEU A 175 9.66 -10.61 -15.97
N ASN A 176 9.15 -9.92 -16.99
CA ASN A 176 9.53 -10.11 -18.38
C ASN A 176 10.95 -9.53 -18.63
N PRO A 177 11.62 -9.90 -19.73
CA PRO A 177 12.94 -9.36 -20.08
C PRO A 177 12.97 -7.83 -20.25
N ASP A 178 11.84 -7.20 -20.53
CA ASP A 178 11.69 -5.74 -20.67
C ASP A 178 11.41 -5.04 -19.34
N GLY A 179 11.41 -5.77 -18.20
CA GLY A 179 11.17 -5.24 -16.87
C GLY A 179 9.69 -5.08 -16.51
N THR A 180 8.75 -5.45 -17.37
CA THR A 180 7.33 -5.46 -17.03
C THR A 180 6.96 -6.67 -16.18
N LEU A 181 5.90 -6.55 -15.38
CA LEU A 181 5.38 -7.65 -14.58
C LEU A 181 4.77 -8.72 -15.49
N ASN A 182 5.27 -9.94 -15.37
CA ASN A 182 4.68 -11.12 -16.02
C ASN A 182 3.59 -11.73 -15.13
N SER A 183 3.90 -11.95 -13.85
CA SER A 183 2.94 -12.49 -12.88
C SER A 183 3.30 -12.09 -11.46
N ILE A 184 2.29 -12.16 -10.57
CA ILE A 184 2.45 -11.96 -9.14
C ILE A 184 1.78 -13.13 -8.41
N CYS A 185 2.50 -13.76 -7.49
CA CYS A 185 2.02 -14.90 -6.72
C CYS A 185 2.05 -14.58 -5.23
N GLU A 186 0.88 -14.52 -4.59
CA GLU A 186 0.81 -14.39 -3.14
C GLU A 186 1.33 -15.66 -2.47
N THR A 187 2.51 -15.55 -1.88
CA THR A 187 3.21 -16.64 -1.20
C THR A 187 3.17 -16.43 0.31
N LYS A 188 2.58 -17.38 1.02
CA LYS A 188 2.42 -17.37 2.48
C LYS A 188 3.53 -18.16 3.16
N ASN A 189 3.65 -17.97 4.49
CA ASN A 189 4.59 -18.71 5.34
C ASN A 189 6.06 -18.59 4.90
N ILE A 190 6.45 -17.43 4.37
CA ILE A 190 7.85 -17.16 4.06
C ILE A 190 8.59 -16.87 5.35
N VAL A 191 9.67 -17.58 5.59
CA VAL A 191 10.53 -17.45 6.76
C VAL A 191 11.96 -17.12 6.35
N LYS A 192 12.68 -16.43 7.24
CA LYS A 192 14.11 -16.24 7.12
C LYS A 192 14.82 -17.55 7.49
N THR A 193 15.85 -17.92 6.76
CA THR A 193 16.67 -19.12 6.99
C THR A 193 18.15 -18.75 7.05
N GLU A 194 19.01 -19.67 7.49
CA GLU A 194 20.47 -19.45 7.46
C GLU A 194 21.00 -19.25 6.03
N GLU A 195 20.35 -19.86 5.04
CA GLU A 195 20.71 -19.77 3.61
C GLU A 195 19.98 -18.63 2.90
N GLY A 196 19.09 -17.88 3.60
CA GLY A 196 18.35 -16.76 3.01
C GLY A 196 16.86 -16.77 3.33
N ALA A 197 16.00 -17.29 2.45
CA ALA A 197 14.55 -17.33 2.62
C ALA A 197 13.96 -18.65 2.11
N GLY A 198 12.80 -19.03 2.64
CA GLY A 198 12.07 -20.19 2.16
C GLY A 198 10.61 -20.19 2.62
N VAL A 199 9.79 -21.00 1.96
CA VAL A 199 8.39 -21.25 2.36
C VAL A 199 8.37 -22.42 3.34
N GLN A 200 7.83 -22.20 4.52
CA GLN A 200 7.61 -23.27 5.48
C GLN A 200 6.36 -24.07 5.08
N THR A 201 6.54 -25.38 4.86
CA THR A 201 5.51 -26.36 4.53
C THR A 201 5.49 -27.49 5.55
N ASP A 202 4.51 -28.37 5.47
CA ASP A 202 4.43 -29.58 6.33
C ASP A 202 5.60 -30.56 6.04
N GLU A 203 6.19 -30.50 4.85
CA GLU A 203 7.31 -31.37 4.42
C GLU A 203 8.68 -30.74 4.68
N GLY A 204 8.74 -29.49 5.15
CA GLY A 204 9.97 -28.75 5.42
C GLY A 204 10.01 -27.37 4.75
N ILE A 205 11.19 -26.80 4.61
CA ILE A 205 11.40 -25.48 4.00
C ILE A 205 11.75 -25.63 2.54
N VAL A 206 10.95 -25.00 1.67
CA VAL A 206 11.22 -24.87 0.24
C VAL A 206 11.97 -23.55 0.00
N PRO A 207 13.23 -23.59 -0.50
CA PRO A 207 14.03 -22.38 -0.68
C PRO A 207 13.41 -21.39 -1.66
N LEU A 208 13.59 -20.10 -1.39
CA LEU A 208 13.24 -18.99 -2.27
C LEU A 208 14.48 -18.16 -2.60
N ASP A 209 14.49 -17.55 -3.79
CA ASP A 209 15.51 -16.56 -4.16
C ASP A 209 15.30 -15.30 -3.31
N VAL A 210 16.27 -15.01 -2.44
CA VAL A 210 16.26 -13.80 -1.59
C VAL A 210 16.31 -12.51 -2.40
N ASN A 211 16.75 -12.55 -3.65
CA ASN A 211 16.80 -11.41 -4.55
C ASN A 211 15.53 -11.27 -5.41
N ALA A 212 14.56 -12.18 -5.26
CA ALA A 212 13.30 -12.10 -5.98
C ALA A 212 12.61 -10.77 -5.72
N PRO A 213 12.08 -10.09 -6.76
CA PRO A 213 11.27 -8.90 -6.58
C PRO A 213 9.92 -9.28 -5.94
N VAL A 214 9.51 -8.49 -4.94
CA VAL A 214 8.24 -8.69 -4.25
C VAL A 214 7.42 -7.41 -4.21
N SER A 215 6.10 -7.54 -4.33
CA SER A 215 5.17 -6.43 -4.14
C SER A 215 4.95 -6.21 -2.65
N MET A 216 5.09 -4.94 -2.25
CA MET A 216 4.75 -4.44 -0.92
C MET A 216 3.61 -3.42 -0.98
N ASN A 217 2.75 -3.57 -1.99
CA ASN A 217 1.55 -2.74 -2.21
C ASN A 217 1.86 -1.25 -2.48
N MET A 218 3.00 -0.96 -3.11
CA MET A 218 3.38 0.37 -3.57
C MET A 218 3.13 0.50 -5.06
N TRP A 219 2.02 1.18 -5.44
CA TRP A 219 1.50 1.20 -6.79
C TRP A 219 1.32 2.60 -7.34
N VAL A 220 1.62 2.79 -8.62
CA VAL A 220 1.44 4.05 -9.35
C VAL A 220 0.38 3.88 -10.42
N PHE A 221 -0.62 4.75 -10.43
CA PHE A 221 -1.76 4.66 -11.33
C PHE A 221 -1.98 5.96 -12.09
N PRO A 222 -2.44 5.88 -13.36
CA PRO A 222 -3.04 7.03 -14.03
C PRO A 222 -4.42 7.31 -13.41
N GLN A 223 -4.87 8.56 -13.48
CA GLN A 223 -6.20 8.96 -12.98
C GLN A 223 -7.34 8.14 -13.61
N SER A 224 -7.20 7.76 -14.89
CA SER A 224 -8.18 6.91 -15.60
C SER A 224 -8.40 5.53 -14.96
N PHE A 225 -7.50 5.07 -14.11
CA PHE A 225 -7.65 3.81 -13.37
C PHE A 225 -8.85 3.84 -12.41
N MET A 226 -9.29 5.03 -11.96
CA MET A 226 -10.51 5.15 -11.14
C MET A 226 -11.77 4.62 -11.86
N GLY A 227 -11.86 4.84 -13.18
CA GLY A 227 -12.95 4.27 -14.00
C GLY A 227 -12.90 2.75 -14.06
N VAL A 228 -11.70 2.18 -14.18
CA VAL A 228 -11.48 0.73 -14.16
C VAL A 228 -11.85 0.14 -12.81
N LEU A 229 -11.40 0.77 -11.71
CA LEU A 229 -11.76 0.33 -10.36
C LEU A 229 -13.26 0.30 -10.15
N LYS A 230 -13.99 1.33 -10.62
CA LYS A 230 -15.44 1.39 -10.51
C LYS A 230 -16.13 0.26 -11.29
N GLU A 231 -15.78 0.08 -12.57
CA GLU A 231 -16.33 -0.97 -13.42
C GLU A 231 -16.09 -2.36 -12.82
N ARG A 232 -14.85 -2.62 -12.41
CA ARG A 232 -14.46 -3.90 -11.84
C ARG A 232 -15.06 -4.16 -10.45
N PHE A 233 -15.32 -3.11 -9.68
CA PHE A 233 -16.03 -3.23 -8.40
C PHE A 233 -17.48 -3.61 -8.60
N ASP A 234 -18.16 -3.02 -9.60
CA ASP A 234 -19.52 -3.41 -9.98
C ASP A 234 -19.58 -4.88 -10.43
N GLN A 235 -18.61 -5.33 -11.25
CA GLN A 235 -18.50 -6.73 -11.68
C GLN A 235 -18.26 -7.66 -10.48
N PHE A 236 -17.37 -7.31 -9.56
CA PHE A 236 -17.10 -8.04 -8.33
C PHE A 236 -18.37 -8.20 -7.50
N LEU A 237 -19.09 -7.11 -7.21
CA LEU A 237 -20.32 -7.14 -6.42
C LEU A 237 -21.42 -7.97 -7.10
N SER A 238 -21.54 -7.92 -8.42
CA SER A 238 -22.52 -8.69 -9.17
C SER A 238 -22.26 -10.20 -9.14
N ALA A 239 -20.98 -10.60 -9.07
CA ALA A 239 -20.57 -12.00 -9.05
C ALA A 239 -20.63 -12.65 -7.66
N LEU A 240 -20.71 -11.85 -6.58
CA LEU A 240 -20.80 -12.40 -5.22
C LEU A 240 -22.15 -13.05 -4.95
N ASP A 241 -22.14 -14.15 -4.20
CA ASP A 241 -23.35 -14.69 -3.60
C ASP A 241 -23.87 -13.74 -2.52
N GLN A 242 -25.20 -13.72 -2.33
CA GLN A 242 -25.85 -12.86 -1.34
C GLN A 242 -25.38 -13.14 0.09
N GLU A 243 -24.95 -14.36 0.37
CA GLU A 243 -24.45 -14.78 1.67
C GLU A 243 -22.93 -14.53 1.85
N ASP A 244 -22.23 -14.10 0.80
CA ASP A 244 -20.80 -13.79 0.88
C ASP A 244 -20.58 -12.39 1.48
N LEU A 245 -20.46 -12.36 2.79
CA LEU A 245 -20.21 -11.15 3.56
C LEU A 245 -18.70 -10.93 3.87
N LYS A 246 -17.80 -11.76 3.30
CA LYS A 246 -16.37 -11.77 3.69
C LYS A 246 -15.38 -11.53 2.56
N SER A 247 -15.74 -11.82 1.31
CA SER A 247 -14.83 -11.60 0.16
C SER A 247 -14.44 -10.14 0.02
N GLU A 248 -13.21 -9.90 -0.38
CA GLU A 248 -12.63 -8.56 -0.50
C GLU A 248 -12.21 -8.27 -1.94
N TYR A 249 -12.48 -7.07 -2.39
CA TYR A 249 -12.02 -6.52 -3.66
C TYR A 249 -10.58 -6.02 -3.49
N LEU A 250 -9.63 -6.94 -3.65
CA LEU A 250 -8.21 -6.69 -3.40
C LEU A 250 -7.48 -6.23 -4.66
N LEU A 251 -6.73 -5.15 -4.55
CA LEU A 251 -5.97 -4.57 -5.66
C LEU A 251 -5.00 -5.56 -6.33
N PRO A 252 -4.16 -6.35 -5.61
CA PRO A 252 -3.27 -7.29 -6.26
C PRO A 252 -4.00 -8.37 -7.07
N ILE A 253 -5.15 -8.83 -6.58
CA ILE A 253 -5.98 -9.82 -7.31
C ILE A 253 -6.53 -9.19 -8.58
N LEU A 254 -7.06 -7.98 -8.51
CA LEU A 254 -7.57 -7.24 -9.66
C LEU A 254 -6.47 -7.08 -10.74
N ILE A 255 -5.29 -6.62 -10.35
CA ILE A 255 -4.17 -6.42 -11.29
C ILE A 255 -3.74 -7.76 -11.90
N GLY A 256 -3.67 -8.84 -11.11
CA GLY A 256 -3.36 -10.18 -11.61
C GLY A 256 -4.35 -10.65 -12.67
N GLN A 257 -5.66 -10.51 -12.42
CA GLN A 257 -6.69 -10.83 -13.40
C GLN A 257 -6.58 -10.00 -14.69
N MET A 258 -6.32 -8.69 -14.55
CA MET A 258 -6.16 -7.80 -15.72
C MET A 258 -4.88 -8.11 -16.53
N LEU A 259 -3.82 -8.58 -15.88
CA LEU A 259 -2.62 -9.08 -16.55
C LEU A 259 -2.92 -10.33 -17.39
N GLU A 260 -3.61 -11.31 -16.80
CA GLU A 260 -4.04 -12.55 -17.49
C GLU A 260 -4.98 -12.25 -18.67
N GLU A 261 -5.83 -11.25 -18.55
CA GLU A 261 -6.73 -10.77 -19.62
C GLU A 261 -5.99 -9.94 -20.69
N GLY A 262 -4.72 -9.57 -20.49
CA GLY A 262 -3.97 -8.67 -21.39
C GLY A 262 -4.48 -7.24 -21.42
N ARG A 263 -5.18 -6.79 -20.36
CA ARG A 263 -5.83 -5.47 -20.26
C ARG A 263 -5.01 -4.43 -19.51
N VAL A 264 -3.90 -4.81 -18.91
CA VAL A 264 -2.97 -3.92 -18.21
C VAL A 264 -1.52 -4.31 -18.49
N ALA A 265 -0.67 -3.33 -18.66
CA ALA A 265 0.78 -3.48 -18.58
C ALA A 265 1.25 -2.87 -17.25
N VAL A 266 2.09 -3.60 -16.52
CA VAL A 266 2.65 -3.13 -15.25
C VAL A 266 4.14 -2.89 -15.40
N GLN A 267 4.57 -1.65 -15.34
CA GLN A 267 5.98 -1.27 -15.29
C GLN A 267 6.49 -1.51 -13.86
N VAL A 268 7.64 -2.16 -13.71
CA VAL A 268 8.22 -2.47 -12.40
C VAL A 268 9.58 -1.80 -12.26
N GLU A 269 9.75 -1.08 -11.14
CA GLU A 269 11.06 -0.58 -10.70
C GLU A 269 11.34 -1.19 -9.32
N THR A 270 12.54 -1.74 -9.12
CA THR A 270 12.90 -2.38 -7.84
C THR A 270 13.70 -1.43 -6.97
N SER A 271 13.20 -1.14 -5.77
CA SER A 271 13.93 -0.35 -4.76
C SER A 271 15.00 -1.19 -4.07
N GLN A 272 16.14 -0.55 -3.78
CA GLN A 272 17.20 -1.11 -2.95
C GLN A 272 17.02 -0.79 -1.47
N ASP A 273 16.00 -0.01 -1.11
CA ASP A 273 15.72 0.34 0.28
C ASP A 273 15.33 -0.89 1.12
N GLN A 274 15.57 -0.78 2.43
CA GLN A 274 15.00 -1.68 3.40
C GLN A 274 13.53 -1.33 3.58
N TRP A 275 12.66 -2.33 3.51
CA TRP A 275 11.26 -2.19 3.86
C TRP A 275 11.02 -2.66 5.30
N PHE A 276 10.15 -1.96 6.02
CA PHE A 276 9.69 -2.35 7.35
C PHE A 276 8.16 -2.25 7.39
N GLY A 277 7.51 -3.26 7.97
CA GLY A 277 6.09 -3.24 8.27
C GLY A 277 5.84 -3.50 9.74
N MET A 278 4.81 -2.89 10.30
CA MET A 278 4.38 -3.17 11.66
C MET A 278 3.23 -4.19 11.64
N THR A 279 3.55 -5.43 11.26
CA THR A 279 2.57 -6.51 11.22
C THR A 279 2.27 -7.05 12.62
N TYR A 280 3.28 -7.08 13.47
CA TYR A 280 3.22 -7.55 14.85
C TYR A 280 3.65 -6.44 15.81
N GLN A 281 3.15 -6.49 17.05
CA GLN A 281 3.55 -5.53 18.08
C GLN A 281 5.04 -5.66 18.44
N GLU A 282 5.58 -6.85 18.25
CA GLU A 282 6.98 -7.21 18.43
C GLU A 282 7.91 -6.59 17.38
N ASP A 283 7.38 -6.12 16.24
CA ASP A 283 8.15 -5.43 15.21
C ASP A 283 8.53 -4.00 15.63
N VAL A 284 7.75 -3.38 16.51
CA VAL A 284 7.92 -1.97 16.91
C VAL A 284 9.32 -1.64 17.44
N PRO A 285 9.96 -2.43 18.33
CA PRO A 285 11.31 -2.16 18.80
C PRO A 285 12.35 -2.18 17.66
N ALA A 286 12.26 -3.14 16.74
CA ALA A 286 13.18 -3.26 15.62
C ALA A 286 13.02 -2.08 14.64
N VAL A 287 11.78 -1.65 14.36
CA VAL A 287 11.51 -0.48 13.53
C VAL A 287 12.05 0.81 14.18
N LYS A 288 11.88 0.98 15.50
CA LYS A 288 12.47 2.12 16.25
C LYS A 288 13.98 2.17 16.14
N GLU A 289 14.63 1.01 16.31
CA GLU A 289 16.08 0.90 16.22
C GLU A 289 16.57 1.24 14.80
N ALA A 290 15.89 0.72 13.77
CA ALA A 290 16.21 1.02 12.39
C ALA A 290 16.05 2.52 12.06
N ILE A 291 14.95 3.14 12.49
CA ILE A 291 14.72 4.58 12.32
C ILE A 291 15.78 5.39 13.06
N ARG A 292 16.11 5.02 14.30
CA ARG A 292 17.16 5.68 15.06
C ARG A 292 18.51 5.59 14.36
N GLY A 293 18.87 4.40 13.85
CA GLY A 293 20.09 4.22 13.06
C GLY A 293 20.15 5.13 11.82
N MET A 294 19.00 5.36 11.16
CA MET A 294 18.91 6.29 10.04
C MET A 294 19.05 7.76 10.46
N VAL A 295 18.54 8.13 11.63
CA VAL A 295 18.76 9.47 12.21
C VAL A 295 20.23 9.66 12.59
N ASP A 296 20.83 8.70 13.26
CA ASP A 296 22.25 8.73 13.66
C ASP A 296 23.19 8.79 12.44
N ALA A 297 22.79 8.19 11.32
CA ALA A 297 23.49 8.25 10.02
C ALA A 297 23.23 9.54 9.23
N GLY A 298 22.39 10.46 9.74
CA GLY A 298 22.04 11.72 9.08
C GLY A 298 21.12 11.58 7.86
N ILE A 299 20.46 10.43 7.69
CA ILE A 299 19.45 10.20 6.63
C ILE A 299 18.19 11.01 6.95
N TYR A 300 17.77 11.02 8.22
CA TYR A 300 16.68 11.84 8.72
C TYR A 300 17.17 12.79 9.82
N PRO A 301 16.51 13.95 10.00
CA PRO A 301 16.73 14.80 11.16
C PRO A 301 16.14 14.17 12.42
N GLU A 302 16.54 14.66 13.61
CA GLU A 302 15.98 14.22 14.90
C GLU A 302 14.47 14.47 15.02
N SER A 303 13.95 15.52 14.37
CA SER A 303 12.51 15.80 14.22
C SER A 303 12.22 16.05 12.74
N LEU A 304 11.16 15.44 12.23
CA LEU A 304 10.76 15.59 10.83
C LEU A 304 10.04 16.94 10.59
N TYR A 305 9.44 17.51 11.63
CA TYR A 305 8.60 18.72 11.59
C TYR A 305 9.04 19.75 12.63
#